data_dd520b33e57bca58403a9f928cc849dc
#
_entry.id   dd520b33e57bca58403a9f928cc849dc
#
_cell.length_a   1.000
_cell.length_b   1.000
_cell.length_c   1.000
_cell.angle_alpha   90.00
_cell.angle_beta   90.00
_cell.angle_gamma   90.00
#
_symmetry.space_group_name_H-M   'P 1'
#
loop_
_entity.id
_entity.type
_entity.pdbx_description
1 polymer ?
#
loop_
_entity_poly.entity_id
_entity_poly.type
_entity_poly.pdbx_seq_one_letter_code
_entity_poly.pdbx_strand_id
1 'polypeptide(L)'
;MTIKATSVLSILAIWIASVAAVAAESDSWWLLIFSALGTAAVGASAWRRLGISRLMGISGTWAGMAIAAGSSSDAAWTSIFAFLSTGAVVFGTMRRDAWLLGLGIAAAWLATGVSVAASGPDASWMCVFAFLTAGAVGNSHNPYSRGMSAIISWSLAGLAVSAWGADLAWLSIIAFLATSLSLGFGGFSFPRGLEWDLWDRDDDSECVKIVR
;
A
#
# COMPACT_ATOMS: atom_id res chain seq x y z
N MET A 1 19.36 18.96 9.45
CA MET A 1 18.17 18.34 8.82
C MET A 1 18.30 16.84 8.99
N THR A 2 17.65 16.24 9.97
CA THR A 2 17.74 14.79 10.25
C THR A 2 16.83 14.05 9.28
N ILE A 3 17.41 13.36 8.29
CA ILE A 3 16.70 12.39 7.46
C ILE A 3 16.19 11.31 8.40
N LYS A 4 14.89 11.07 8.42
CA LYS A 4 14.32 10.10 9.35
C LYS A 4 14.64 8.69 8.90
N ALA A 5 14.90 7.82 9.85
CA ALA A 5 15.20 6.41 9.61
C ALA A 5 14.17 5.72 8.69
N THR A 6 12.89 6.06 8.81
CA THR A 6 11.81 5.51 7.96
C THR A 6 11.95 5.88 6.48
N SER A 7 12.43 7.09 6.15
CA SER A 7 12.68 7.47 4.75
C SER A 7 13.89 6.72 4.17
N VAL A 8 14.96 6.59 4.96
CA VAL A 8 16.15 5.82 4.55
C VAL A 8 15.78 4.36 4.33
N LEU A 9 15.04 3.75 5.24
CA LEU A 9 14.60 2.36 5.13
C LEU A 9 13.67 2.16 3.92
N SER A 10 12.78 3.12 3.61
CA SER A 10 11.93 3.05 2.42
C SER A 10 12.78 3.08 1.14
N ILE A 11 13.79 3.95 1.05
CA ILE A 11 14.69 4.02 -0.09
C ILE A 11 15.50 2.73 -0.22
N LEU A 12 16.03 2.22 0.89
CA LEU A 12 16.74 0.93 0.88
C LEU A 12 15.85 -0.22 0.41
N ALA A 13 14.59 -0.27 0.87
CA ALA A 13 13.64 -1.29 0.44
C ALA A 13 13.39 -1.24 -1.08
N ILE A 14 13.21 -0.03 -1.65
CA ILE A 14 13.06 0.17 -3.10
C ILE A 14 14.26 -0.42 -3.85
N TRP A 15 15.48 -0.06 -3.46
CA TRP A 15 16.68 -0.48 -4.17
C TRP A 15 16.99 -1.97 -3.98
N ILE A 16 16.85 -2.52 -2.77
CA ILE A 16 17.05 -3.94 -2.52
C ILE A 16 16.08 -4.77 -3.38
N ALA A 17 14.80 -4.41 -3.40
CA ALA A 17 13.79 -5.09 -4.19
C ALA A 17 14.10 -5.03 -5.69
N SER A 18 14.49 -3.86 -6.19
CA SER A 18 14.79 -3.65 -7.60
C SER A 18 16.05 -4.40 -8.06
N VAL A 19 17.10 -4.37 -7.26
CA VAL A 19 18.33 -5.12 -7.56
C VAL A 19 18.07 -6.62 -7.50
N ALA A 20 17.25 -7.09 -6.56
CA ALA A 20 16.86 -8.50 -6.49
C ALA A 20 16.08 -8.94 -7.73
N ALA A 21 15.15 -8.12 -8.23
CA ALA A 21 14.39 -8.39 -9.45
C ALA A 21 15.31 -8.47 -10.67
N VAL A 22 16.21 -7.51 -10.85
CA VAL A 22 17.17 -7.49 -11.98
C VAL A 22 18.17 -8.65 -11.89
N ALA A 23 18.57 -9.03 -10.68
CA ALA A 23 19.47 -10.18 -10.48
C ALA A 23 18.78 -11.51 -10.82
N ALA A 24 17.47 -11.61 -10.60
CA ALA A 24 16.68 -12.78 -10.96
C ALA A 24 16.37 -12.81 -12.46
N GLU A 25 16.08 -11.66 -13.08
CA GLU A 25 15.69 -11.53 -14.48
C GLU A 25 16.40 -10.33 -15.12
N SER A 26 17.49 -10.59 -15.86
CA SER A 26 18.41 -9.56 -16.37
C SER A 26 17.76 -8.55 -17.34
N ASP A 27 16.73 -8.95 -18.08
CA ASP A 27 16.05 -8.09 -19.05
C ASP A 27 15.16 -7.04 -18.37
N SER A 28 15.02 -7.13 -17.05
CA SER A 28 14.23 -6.18 -16.25
C SER A 28 15.00 -4.92 -15.81
N TRP A 29 16.22 -4.67 -16.31
CA TRP A 29 17.08 -3.57 -15.85
C TRP A 29 16.44 -2.18 -15.93
N TRP A 30 15.52 -1.96 -16.86
CA TRP A 30 14.83 -0.67 -17.04
C TRP A 30 13.91 -0.31 -15.86
N LEU A 31 13.52 -1.28 -15.02
CA LEU A 31 12.75 -1.00 -13.81
C LEU A 31 13.50 -0.13 -12.80
N LEU A 32 14.84 -0.07 -12.91
CA LEU A 32 15.67 0.81 -12.08
C LEU A 32 15.33 2.30 -12.28
N ILE A 33 14.79 2.68 -13.44
CA ILE A 33 14.31 4.04 -13.70
C ILE A 33 13.16 4.38 -12.72
N PHE A 34 12.21 3.47 -12.54
CA PHE A 34 11.10 3.67 -11.61
C PHE A 34 11.54 3.62 -10.16
N SER A 35 12.61 2.90 -9.86
CA SER A 35 13.24 2.89 -8.54
C SER A 35 13.84 4.25 -8.20
N ALA A 36 14.51 4.88 -9.17
CA ALA A 36 15.02 6.24 -9.02
C ALA A 36 13.89 7.26 -8.83
N LEU A 37 12.80 7.14 -9.60
CA LEU A 37 11.61 7.98 -9.46
C LEU A 37 10.92 7.76 -8.11
N GLY A 38 10.81 6.51 -7.64
CA GLY A 38 10.30 6.18 -6.31
C GLY A 38 11.15 6.80 -5.19
N THR A 39 12.48 6.73 -5.34
CA THR A 39 13.42 7.39 -4.42
C THR A 39 13.22 8.91 -4.40
N ALA A 40 13.04 9.55 -5.56
CA ALA A 40 12.75 10.96 -5.66
C ALA A 40 11.42 11.33 -4.97
N ALA A 41 10.38 10.51 -5.14
CA ALA A 41 9.08 10.71 -4.47
C ALA A 41 9.21 10.63 -2.94
N VAL A 42 9.94 9.64 -2.41
CA VAL A 42 10.25 9.53 -0.98
C VAL A 42 11.09 10.72 -0.50
N GLY A 43 12.09 11.12 -1.27
CA GLY A 43 12.95 12.27 -0.97
C GLY A 43 12.19 13.60 -0.94
N ALA A 44 11.29 13.82 -1.90
CA ALA A 44 10.43 15.03 -1.94
C ALA A 44 9.49 15.11 -0.73
N SER A 45 9.16 13.96 -0.12
CA SER A 45 8.33 13.89 1.10
C SER A 45 9.14 13.96 2.39
N ALA A 46 10.47 14.05 2.33
CA ALA A 46 11.34 14.06 3.52
C ALA A 46 11.01 15.18 4.52
N TRP A 47 10.33 16.25 4.06
CA TRP A 47 9.79 17.32 4.89
C TRP A 47 8.53 16.88 5.68
N ARG A 48 7.86 15.82 5.23
CA ARG A 48 6.71 15.22 5.94
C ARG A 48 7.20 14.00 6.71
N ARG A 49 6.67 13.80 7.90
CA ARG A 49 7.04 12.64 8.72
C ARG A 49 6.48 11.37 8.07
N LEU A 50 7.33 10.56 7.43
CA LEU A 50 6.96 9.21 7.02
C LEU A 50 6.83 8.35 8.29
N GLY A 51 5.63 7.87 8.53
CA GLY A 51 5.37 6.94 9.63
C GLY A 51 5.63 5.49 9.24
N ILE A 52 5.54 4.59 10.23
CA ILE A 52 5.74 3.14 10.05
C ILE A 52 4.78 2.57 9.01
N SER A 53 3.52 3.02 9.00
CA SER A 53 2.51 2.57 8.04
C SER A 53 2.94 2.81 6.59
N ARG A 54 3.52 3.97 6.30
CA ARG A 54 4.02 4.29 4.96
C ARG A 54 5.24 3.45 4.59
N LEU A 55 6.16 3.27 5.53
CA LEU A 55 7.30 2.39 5.35
C LEU A 55 6.84 0.96 4.99
N MET A 56 5.90 0.39 5.73
CA MET A 56 5.35 -0.94 5.46
C MET A 56 4.67 -1.02 4.09
N GLY A 57 3.86 -0.02 3.75
CA GLY A 57 3.21 0.05 2.44
C GLY A 57 4.20 0.11 1.29
N ILE A 58 5.21 0.99 1.37
CA ILE A 58 6.25 1.12 0.33
C ILE A 58 7.07 -0.17 0.23
N SER A 59 7.54 -0.71 1.37
CA SER A 59 8.35 -1.93 1.37
C SER A 59 7.58 -3.12 0.81
N GLY A 60 6.31 -3.29 1.17
CA GLY A 60 5.45 -4.35 0.64
C GLY A 60 5.16 -4.19 -0.84
N THR A 61 4.94 -2.96 -1.32
CA THR A 61 4.75 -2.64 -2.73
C THR A 61 5.95 -3.09 -3.56
N TRP A 62 7.15 -2.67 -3.16
CA TRP A 62 8.36 -3.00 -3.91
C TRP A 62 8.77 -4.46 -3.76
N ALA A 63 8.52 -5.09 -2.62
CA ALA A 63 8.71 -6.53 -2.45
C ALA A 63 7.78 -7.33 -3.38
N GLY A 64 6.50 -6.98 -3.46
CA GLY A 64 5.56 -7.62 -4.39
C GLY A 64 5.95 -7.43 -5.85
N MET A 65 6.35 -6.21 -6.23
CA MET A 65 6.89 -5.92 -7.56
C MET A 65 8.13 -6.76 -7.86
N ALA A 66 9.06 -6.89 -6.91
CA ALA A 66 10.28 -7.68 -7.10
C ALA A 66 9.99 -9.17 -7.31
N ILE A 67 9.02 -9.73 -6.59
CA ILE A 67 8.57 -11.11 -6.78
C ILE A 67 7.99 -11.29 -8.19
N ALA A 68 7.13 -10.36 -8.63
CA ALA A 68 6.54 -10.41 -9.97
C ALA A 68 7.59 -10.28 -11.08
N ALA A 69 8.39 -9.23 -11.06
CA ALA A 69 9.39 -8.95 -12.08
C ALA A 69 10.56 -9.94 -12.05
N GLY A 70 10.92 -10.47 -10.88
CA GLY A 70 11.97 -11.50 -10.75
C GLY A 70 11.52 -12.90 -11.16
N SER A 71 10.22 -13.12 -11.35
CA SER A 71 9.68 -14.39 -11.87
C SER A 71 9.47 -14.37 -13.39
N SER A 72 9.36 -13.18 -14.00
CA SER A 72 9.22 -13.03 -15.46
C SER A 72 9.56 -11.59 -15.87
N SER A 73 10.40 -11.44 -16.92
CA SER A 73 10.71 -10.14 -17.52
C SER A 73 9.45 -9.42 -18.04
N ASP A 74 8.47 -10.18 -18.51
CA ASP A 74 7.20 -9.65 -18.98
C ASP A 74 6.39 -8.95 -17.87
N ALA A 75 6.68 -9.26 -16.60
CA ALA A 75 6.04 -8.60 -15.47
C ALA A 75 6.79 -7.33 -14.97
N ALA A 76 7.92 -6.96 -15.58
CA ALA A 76 8.71 -5.81 -15.14
C ALA A 76 7.95 -4.46 -15.22
N TRP A 77 6.94 -4.35 -16.10
CA TRP A 77 6.09 -3.15 -16.20
C TRP A 77 5.30 -2.87 -14.90
N THR A 78 5.16 -3.85 -14.00
CA THR A 78 4.55 -3.66 -12.68
C THR A 78 5.29 -2.61 -11.85
N SER A 79 6.57 -2.35 -12.18
CA SER A 79 7.38 -1.30 -11.55
C SER A 79 6.80 0.10 -11.74
N ILE A 80 6.10 0.36 -12.85
CA ILE A 80 5.41 1.63 -13.11
C ILE A 80 4.34 1.85 -12.02
N PHE A 81 3.53 0.83 -11.76
CA PHE A 81 2.47 0.90 -10.76
C PHE A 81 3.01 0.86 -9.32
N ALA A 82 4.16 0.21 -9.10
CA ALA A 82 4.85 0.29 -7.81
C ALA A 82 5.32 1.73 -7.52
N PHE A 83 5.86 2.42 -8.51
CA PHE A 83 6.18 3.85 -8.38
C PHE A 83 4.93 4.71 -8.12
N LEU A 84 3.85 4.51 -8.90
CA LEU A 84 2.59 5.24 -8.70
C LEU A 84 1.98 4.99 -7.32
N SER A 85 2.04 3.73 -6.84
CA SER A 85 1.62 3.37 -5.48
C SER A 85 2.48 4.04 -4.43
N THR A 86 3.81 4.14 -4.64
CA THR A 86 4.69 4.88 -3.75
C THR A 86 4.26 6.35 -3.67
N GLY A 87 3.94 6.97 -4.80
CA GLY A 87 3.38 8.31 -4.84
C GLY A 87 2.06 8.41 -4.05
N ALA A 88 1.12 7.48 -4.26
CA ALA A 88 -0.15 7.46 -3.54
C ALA A 88 0.06 7.34 -2.01
N VAL A 89 1.00 6.50 -1.56
CA VAL A 89 1.33 6.34 -0.14
C VAL A 89 1.98 7.60 0.44
N VAL A 90 2.91 8.20 -0.31
CA VAL A 90 3.70 9.36 0.14
C VAL A 90 2.85 10.63 0.17
N PHE A 91 2.06 10.88 -0.86
CA PHE A 91 1.29 12.11 -1.03
C PHE A 91 -0.16 11.98 -0.53
N GLY A 92 -0.62 10.76 -0.28
CA GLY A 92 -1.95 10.50 0.30
C GLY A 92 -2.11 11.17 1.66
N THR A 93 -3.35 11.54 1.97
CA THR A 93 -3.73 12.19 3.23
C THR A 93 -3.81 11.20 4.39
N MET A 94 -2.77 10.41 4.63
CA MET A 94 -2.70 9.55 5.83
C MET A 94 -2.67 10.45 7.08
N ARG A 95 -3.85 10.76 7.63
CA ARG A 95 -3.99 11.62 8.80
C ARG A 95 -3.49 10.96 10.08
N ARG A 96 -3.59 9.63 10.17
CA ARG A 96 -3.09 8.84 11.31
C ARG A 96 -2.17 7.73 10.81
N ASP A 97 -1.12 7.49 11.55
CA ASP A 97 -0.08 6.50 11.25
C ASP A 97 -0.55 5.10 11.69
N ALA A 98 -1.62 4.61 11.05
CA ALA A 98 -2.16 3.30 11.32
C ALA A 98 -1.39 2.23 10.54
N TRP A 99 -0.71 1.36 11.24
CA TRP A 99 0.08 0.27 10.65
C TRP A 99 -0.75 -0.66 9.75
N LEU A 100 -2.04 -0.84 10.05
CA LEU A 100 -2.97 -1.63 9.22
C LEU A 100 -3.12 -1.07 7.79
N LEU A 101 -3.00 0.25 7.58
CA LEU A 101 -3.02 0.82 6.24
C LEU A 101 -1.83 0.35 5.42
N GLY A 102 -0.65 0.38 6.02
CA GLY A 102 0.57 -0.12 5.38
C GLY A 102 0.51 -1.62 5.11
N LEU A 103 -0.01 -2.41 6.05
CA LEU A 103 -0.22 -3.85 5.85
C LEU A 103 -1.24 -4.13 4.73
N GLY A 104 -2.33 -3.37 4.63
CA GLY A 104 -3.31 -3.53 3.57
C GLY A 104 -2.71 -3.29 2.18
N ILE A 105 -1.89 -2.24 2.04
CA ILE A 105 -1.17 -1.96 0.80
C ILE A 105 -0.15 -3.06 0.51
N ALA A 106 0.61 -3.47 1.51
CA ALA A 106 1.58 -4.56 1.38
C ALA A 106 0.90 -5.87 0.97
N ALA A 107 -0.24 -6.21 1.57
CA ALA A 107 -1.00 -7.40 1.23
C ALA A 107 -1.46 -7.40 -0.24
N ALA A 108 -1.95 -6.26 -0.75
CA ALA A 108 -2.36 -6.13 -2.14
C ALA A 108 -1.19 -6.39 -3.12
N TRP A 109 -0.04 -5.82 -2.84
CA TRP A 109 1.13 -5.98 -3.70
C TRP A 109 1.80 -7.35 -3.56
N LEU A 110 1.91 -7.90 -2.35
CA LEU A 110 2.44 -9.24 -2.14
C LEU A 110 1.53 -10.30 -2.76
N ALA A 111 0.20 -10.16 -2.65
CA ALA A 111 -0.75 -11.02 -3.33
C ALA A 111 -0.56 -10.99 -4.85
N THR A 112 -0.38 -9.80 -5.44
CA THR A 112 -0.07 -9.65 -6.87
C THR A 112 1.25 -10.35 -7.23
N GLY A 113 2.31 -10.10 -6.49
CA GLY A 113 3.62 -10.72 -6.74
C GLY A 113 3.58 -12.24 -6.68
N VAL A 114 2.97 -12.81 -5.64
CA VAL A 114 2.81 -14.26 -5.48
C VAL A 114 1.94 -14.84 -6.58
N SER A 115 0.86 -14.16 -6.98
CA SER A 115 0.00 -14.60 -8.08
C SER A 115 0.74 -14.67 -9.40
N VAL A 116 1.58 -13.66 -9.72
CA VAL A 116 2.42 -13.67 -10.93
C VAL A 116 3.46 -14.76 -10.87
N ALA A 117 4.11 -14.96 -9.72
CA ALA A 117 5.10 -16.03 -9.56
C ALA A 117 4.50 -17.43 -9.70
N ALA A 118 3.25 -17.63 -9.24
CA ALA A 118 2.57 -18.92 -9.31
C ALA A 118 1.88 -19.19 -10.65
N SER A 119 1.30 -18.16 -11.28
CA SER A 119 0.39 -18.31 -12.45
C SER A 119 0.96 -17.73 -13.73
N GLY A 120 2.12 -17.06 -13.67
CA GLY A 120 2.76 -16.44 -14.82
C GLY A 120 2.37 -14.96 -15.04
N PRO A 121 2.95 -14.33 -16.10
CA PRO A 121 2.82 -12.89 -16.34
C PRO A 121 1.40 -12.43 -16.64
N ASP A 122 0.51 -13.34 -17.05
CA ASP A 122 -0.89 -13.01 -17.33
C ASP A 122 -1.64 -12.48 -16.10
N ALA A 123 -1.17 -12.80 -14.88
CA ALA A 123 -1.72 -12.24 -13.64
C ALA A 123 -1.16 -10.84 -13.31
N SER A 124 -0.19 -10.33 -14.05
CA SER A 124 0.52 -9.08 -13.70
C SER A 124 -0.37 -7.84 -13.73
N TRP A 125 -1.45 -7.83 -14.49
CA TRP A 125 -2.38 -6.71 -14.53
C TRP A 125 -3.10 -6.46 -13.18
N MET A 126 -3.07 -7.41 -12.25
CA MET A 126 -3.53 -7.20 -10.87
C MET A 126 -2.85 -6.01 -10.22
N CYS A 127 -1.63 -5.64 -10.63
CA CYS A 127 -0.90 -4.48 -10.10
C CYS A 127 -1.63 -3.15 -10.31
N VAL A 128 -2.47 -3.05 -11.35
CA VAL A 128 -3.31 -1.86 -11.59
C VAL A 128 -4.28 -1.67 -10.43
N PHE A 129 -4.96 -2.74 -10.03
CA PHE A 129 -5.91 -2.70 -8.90
C PHE A 129 -5.20 -2.63 -7.55
N ALA A 130 -3.99 -3.20 -7.42
CA ALA A 130 -3.15 -3.03 -6.23
C ALA A 130 -2.77 -1.54 -6.05
N PHE A 131 -2.41 -0.84 -7.13
CA PHE A 131 -2.19 0.60 -7.11
C PHE A 131 -3.45 1.39 -6.71
N LEU A 132 -4.59 1.09 -7.32
CA LEU A 132 -5.86 1.74 -6.97
C LEU A 132 -6.24 1.50 -5.49
N THR A 133 -5.98 0.28 -4.99
CA THR A 133 -6.14 -0.05 -3.57
C THR A 133 -5.21 0.77 -2.69
N ALA A 134 -3.94 0.96 -3.10
CA ALA A 134 -3.01 1.80 -2.36
C ALA A 134 -3.53 3.25 -2.22
N GLY A 135 -4.12 3.80 -3.29
CA GLY A 135 -4.78 5.11 -3.27
C GLY A 135 -6.00 5.14 -2.35
N ALA A 136 -6.87 4.14 -2.45
CA ALA A 136 -8.09 4.04 -1.63
C ALA A 136 -7.77 3.90 -0.14
N VAL A 137 -6.79 3.06 0.21
CA VAL A 137 -6.34 2.84 1.59
C VAL A 137 -5.61 4.08 2.11
N GLY A 138 -4.74 4.68 1.30
CA GLY A 138 -3.95 5.86 1.69
C GLY A 138 -4.79 7.10 2.02
N ASN A 139 -5.97 7.25 1.39
CA ASN A 139 -6.89 8.37 1.62
C ASN A 139 -8.00 8.07 2.65
N SER A 140 -7.83 7.06 3.47
CA SER A 140 -8.88 6.58 4.37
C SER A 140 -9.09 7.46 5.60
N HIS A 141 -10.35 7.70 5.94
CA HIS A 141 -10.75 8.27 7.23
C HIS A 141 -10.84 7.22 8.33
N ASN A 142 -11.14 5.96 7.97
CA ASN A 142 -11.17 4.83 8.92
C ASN A 142 -10.04 3.84 8.59
N PRO A 143 -8.89 3.96 9.26
CA PRO A 143 -7.70 3.15 8.93
C PRO A 143 -7.90 1.67 9.23
N TYR A 144 -8.66 1.30 10.26
CA TYR A 144 -8.82 -0.08 10.69
C TYR A 144 -9.67 -0.90 9.72
N SER A 145 -10.86 -0.39 9.38
CA SER A 145 -11.77 -1.15 8.51
C SER A 145 -11.19 -1.31 7.11
N ARG A 146 -10.51 -0.29 6.57
CA ARG A 146 -9.90 -0.37 5.26
C ARG A 146 -8.65 -1.23 5.22
N GLY A 147 -7.77 -1.07 6.20
CA GLY A 147 -6.59 -1.92 6.29
C GLY A 147 -6.98 -3.39 6.37
N MET A 148 -7.92 -3.74 7.24
CA MET A 148 -8.42 -5.11 7.37
C MET A 148 -9.16 -5.61 6.13
N SER A 149 -10.02 -4.79 5.52
CA SER A 149 -10.69 -5.14 4.26
C SER A 149 -9.68 -5.43 3.14
N ALA A 150 -8.66 -4.59 2.99
CA ALA A 150 -7.60 -4.82 2.03
C ALA A 150 -6.83 -6.11 2.31
N ILE A 151 -6.41 -6.35 3.56
CA ILE A 151 -5.68 -7.57 3.93
C ILE A 151 -6.50 -8.82 3.57
N ILE A 152 -7.76 -8.88 4.00
CA ILE A 152 -8.60 -10.06 3.82
C ILE A 152 -8.91 -10.27 2.34
N SER A 153 -9.43 -9.25 1.64
CA SER A 153 -9.87 -9.39 0.25
C SER A 153 -8.71 -9.72 -0.70
N TRP A 154 -7.55 -9.09 -0.50
CA TRP A 154 -6.39 -9.34 -1.34
C TRP A 154 -5.69 -10.66 -1.02
N SER A 155 -5.67 -11.09 0.24
CA SER A 155 -5.17 -12.43 0.60
C SER A 155 -6.02 -13.52 -0.05
N LEU A 156 -7.34 -13.39 -0.03
CA LEU A 156 -8.24 -14.34 -0.69
C LEU A 156 -8.08 -14.33 -2.21
N ALA A 157 -8.01 -13.14 -2.84
CA ALA A 157 -7.78 -13.03 -4.27
C ALA A 157 -6.43 -13.64 -4.69
N GLY A 158 -5.36 -13.33 -3.96
CA GLY A 158 -4.03 -13.88 -4.23
C GLY A 158 -3.97 -15.40 -4.07
N LEU A 159 -4.58 -15.95 -3.02
CA LEU A 159 -4.67 -17.40 -2.82
C LEU A 159 -5.46 -18.07 -3.94
N ALA A 160 -6.60 -17.48 -4.35
CA ALA A 160 -7.42 -18.02 -5.42
C ALA A 160 -6.66 -18.06 -6.74
N VAL A 161 -6.01 -16.96 -7.13
CA VAL A 161 -5.21 -16.89 -8.37
C VAL A 161 -4.03 -17.87 -8.31
N SER A 162 -3.34 -17.95 -7.19
CA SER A 162 -2.20 -18.86 -7.03
C SER A 162 -2.59 -20.33 -7.08
N ALA A 163 -3.81 -20.69 -6.62
CA ALA A 163 -4.29 -22.06 -6.59
C ALA A 163 -4.96 -22.51 -7.90
N TRP A 164 -5.65 -21.61 -8.59
CA TRP A 164 -6.49 -21.95 -9.75
C TRP A 164 -6.07 -21.27 -11.06
N GLY A 165 -5.05 -20.40 -11.04
CA GLY A 165 -4.45 -19.84 -12.22
C GLY A 165 -4.87 -18.40 -12.53
N ALA A 166 -4.21 -17.84 -13.55
CA ALA A 166 -4.33 -16.43 -13.93
C ALA A 166 -5.74 -16.02 -14.38
N ASP A 167 -6.56 -16.95 -14.82
CA ASP A 167 -7.94 -16.69 -15.23
C ASP A 167 -8.78 -16.06 -14.09
N LEU A 168 -8.40 -16.31 -12.84
CA LEU A 168 -9.06 -15.72 -11.68
C LEU A 168 -8.49 -14.34 -11.26
N ALA A 169 -7.54 -13.78 -11.99
CA ALA A 169 -6.94 -12.49 -11.67
C ALA A 169 -7.98 -11.35 -11.60
N TRP A 170 -9.12 -11.48 -12.29
CA TRP A 170 -10.24 -10.53 -12.19
C TRP A 170 -10.80 -10.38 -10.76
N LEU A 171 -10.52 -11.33 -9.86
CA LEU A 171 -10.88 -11.21 -8.44
C LEU A 171 -10.17 -10.00 -7.79
N SER A 172 -9.06 -9.50 -8.36
CA SER A 172 -8.42 -8.27 -7.91
C SER A 172 -9.32 -7.05 -8.06
N ILE A 173 -10.22 -7.04 -9.06
CA ILE A 173 -11.24 -6.00 -9.21
C ILE A 173 -12.18 -6.02 -8.01
N ILE A 174 -12.65 -7.22 -7.64
CA ILE A 174 -13.54 -7.39 -6.49
C ILE A 174 -12.82 -7.04 -5.18
N ALA A 175 -11.55 -7.43 -5.04
CA ALA A 175 -10.75 -7.08 -3.87
C ALA A 175 -10.57 -5.55 -3.73
N PHE A 176 -10.32 -4.85 -4.84
CA PHE A 176 -10.27 -3.39 -4.87
C PHE A 176 -11.63 -2.76 -4.52
N LEU A 177 -12.72 -3.25 -5.12
CA LEU A 177 -14.07 -2.74 -4.84
C LEU A 177 -14.46 -2.99 -3.39
N ALA A 178 -14.19 -4.17 -2.83
CA ALA A 178 -14.45 -4.48 -1.42
C ALA A 178 -13.68 -3.54 -0.48
N THR A 179 -12.42 -3.27 -0.79
CA THR A 179 -11.60 -2.30 -0.05
C THR A 179 -12.19 -0.89 -0.13
N SER A 180 -12.66 -0.48 -1.30
CA SER A 180 -13.23 0.86 -1.53
C SER A 180 -14.61 1.01 -0.88
N LEU A 181 -15.47 -0.01 -0.96
CA LEU A 181 -16.81 -0.02 -0.38
C LEU A 181 -16.80 -0.09 1.15
N SER A 182 -15.73 -0.61 1.76
CA SER A 182 -15.57 -0.53 3.23
C SER A 182 -15.59 0.89 3.79
N LEU A 183 -15.55 1.91 2.89
CA LEU A 183 -15.87 3.31 3.18
C LEU A 183 -17.35 3.61 3.33
N GLY A 184 -18.16 3.06 2.42
CA GLY A 184 -19.57 3.42 2.30
C GLY A 184 -20.41 2.86 3.44
N PHE A 185 -20.01 1.72 4.00
CA PHE A 185 -20.71 1.14 5.15
C PHE A 185 -20.38 1.82 6.48
N GLY A 186 -19.28 2.57 6.56
CA GLY A 186 -19.03 3.50 7.69
C GLY A 186 -19.89 4.77 7.63
N GLY A 187 -20.56 5.04 6.49
CA GLY A 187 -21.51 6.11 6.30
C GLY A 187 -22.97 5.73 6.64
N PHE A 188 -23.27 4.48 6.93
CA PHE A 188 -24.47 4.17 7.69
C PHE A 188 -24.24 4.68 9.10
N SER A 189 -24.62 5.94 9.28
CA SER A 189 -24.81 6.53 10.58
C SER A 189 -25.76 5.61 11.34
N PHE A 190 -25.24 4.69 12.14
CA PHE A 190 -25.98 4.33 13.35
C PHE A 190 -26.41 5.65 13.96
N PRO A 191 -27.69 5.76 14.38
CA PRO A 191 -28.19 7.00 14.96
C PRO A 191 -27.14 7.50 15.93
N ARG A 192 -26.73 8.77 15.77
CA ARG A 192 -25.78 9.49 16.63
C ARG A 192 -26.27 9.53 18.07
N GLY A 193 -26.37 8.39 18.74
CA GLY A 193 -26.85 8.20 20.08
C GLY A 193 -26.01 7.23 20.91
N LEU A 194 -25.02 6.57 20.27
CA LEU A 194 -23.97 5.84 20.97
C LEU A 194 -22.64 6.53 20.62
N GLU A 195 -22.49 7.65 21.25
CA GLU A 195 -21.30 8.50 21.21
C GLU A 195 -20.08 7.71 21.68
N TRP A 196 -19.17 7.47 20.74
CA TRP A 196 -17.78 7.17 21.06
C TRP A 196 -17.01 8.45 21.40
N ASP A 197 -17.72 9.44 21.98
CA ASP A 197 -17.18 10.70 22.52
C ASP A 197 -16.32 10.51 23.78
N LEU A 198 -16.06 9.27 24.16
CA LEU A 198 -15.21 8.97 25.34
C LEU A 198 -13.71 9.23 25.10
N TRP A 199 -13.29 9.46 23.85
CA TRP A 199 -11.87 9.65 23.54
C TRP A 199 -11.50 11.07 23.05
N ASP A 200 -12.49 11.94 22.81
CA ASP A 200 -12.25 13.32 22.37
C ASP A 200 -12.46 14.35 23.48
N ARG A 201 -12.78 13.90 24.70
CA ARG A 201 -13.14 14.84 25.78
C ARG A 201 -12.00 15.27 26.70
N ASP A 202 -10.80 14.71 26.55
CA ASP A 202 -9.73 14.98 27.53
C ASP A 202 -8.71 16.06 27.11
N ASP A 203 -8.77 16.62 25.90
CA ASP A 203 -7.75 17.58 25.48
C ASP A 203 -8.16 19.07 25.49
N ASP A 204 -9.45 19.41 25.68
CA ASP A 204 -9.90 20.82 25.62
C ASP A 204 -10.31 21.43 26.97
N SER A 205 -10.19 20.71 28.09
CA SER A 205 -10.72 21.22 29.38
C SER A 205 -9.67 21.85 30.31
N GLU A 206 -8.39 21.90 29.95
CA GLU A 206 -7.37 22.51 30.85
C GLU A 206 -6.87 23.90 30.47
N CYS A 207 -7.39 24.53 29.41
CA CYS A 207 -6.93 25.89 29.04
C CYS A 207 -7.77 27.06 29.54
N VAL A 208 -8.79 26.85 30.36
CA VAL A 208 -9.64 27.97 30.86
C VAL A 208 -9.75 27.99 32.37
N LYS A 209 -8.65 28.03 33.08
CA LYS A 209 -8.65 28.41 34.50
C LYS A 209 -7.36 29.05 34.96
N ILE A 210 -6.93 30.14 34.36
CA ILE A 210 -6.04 31.09 35.04
C ILE A 210 -6.38 32.48 34.53
N VAL A 211 -7.47 33.07 34.97
CA VAL A 211 -7.65 34.53 35.16
C VAL A 211 -8.66 34.70 36.29
N ARG A 212 -8.17 34.76 37.51
CA ARG A 212 -8.71 35.60 38.60
C ARG A 212 -7.58 35.82 39.60
#